data_14ed516bba537d351e86d02b331dd346
#
_entry.id   14ed516bba537d351e86d02b331dd346
#
_cell.length_a   1.000
_cell.length_b   1.000
_cell.length_c   1.000
_cell.angle_alpha   90.00
_cell.angle_beta   90.00
_cell.angle_gamma   90.00
#
_symmetry.space_group_name_H-M   'P 1'
#
loop_
_entity.id
_entity.type
_entity.pdbx_description
1 polymer ?
#
loop_
_entity_poly.entity_id
_entity_poly.type
_entity_poly.pdbx_seq_one_letter_code
_entity_poly.pdbx_strand_id
1 'polypeptide(L)'
;MTSIRRSSLVLLLSIGTAVAASAACAPPHRDVAAADVPKLTSLSDLMDVQATIADPQFKKVGDEAKYTDADYAAFEEVSNRILATSLKAKEFSKGNADFDRLCDALHDRAEKLGAAAKAKNGKGASDALAEMKKVCKECHSKHR
;
A
#
# COMPACT_ATOMS: atom_id res chain seq x y z
N MET A 1 -50.35 30.39 -57.76
CA MET A 1 -49.23 30.94 -56.96
C MET A 1 -48.90 29.89 -55.89
N THR A 2 -48.01 29.03 -56.19
CA THR A 2 -47.64 27.86 -55.33
C THR A 2 -46.16 27.94 -55.04
N SER A 3 -45.82 28.28 -53.79
CA SER A 3 -44.46 28.41 -53.29
C SER A 3 -43.92 27.03 -52.85
N ILE A 4 -42.88 26.54 -53.51
CA ILE A 4 -42.18 25.31 -53.19
C ILE A 4 -41.10 25.63 -52.16
N ARG A 5 -41.27 25.15 -50.94
CA ARG A 5 -40.22 25.21 -49.90
C ARG A 5 -39.29 24.01 -50.12
N ARG A 6 -38.02 24.32 -50.42
CA ARG A 6 -36.89 23.33 -50.45
C ARG A 6 -36.40 23.14 -49.04
N SER A 7 -36.64 21.94 -48.48
CA SER A 7 -36.03 21.53 -47.21
C SER A 7 -34.64 20.96 -47.50
N SER A 8 -33.61 21.68 -47.06
CA SER A 8 -32.22 21.16 -47.07
C SER A 8 -32.00 20.21 -45.89
N LEU A 9 -31.82 18.95 -46.22
CA LEU A 9 -31.47 17.91 -45.26
C LEU A 9 -29.96 18.00 -45.00
N VAL A 10 -29.54 18.51 -43.87
CA VAL A 10 -28.15 18.53 -43.45
C VAL A 10 -27.83 17.22 -42.71
N LEU A 11 -27.07 16.37 -43.39
CA LEU A 11 -26.60 15.10 -42.87
C LEU A 11 -25.34 15.37 -42.01
N LEU A 12 -25.49 15.40 -40.69
CA LEU A 12 -24.38 15.51 -39.75
C LEU A 12 -23.73 14.12 -39.58
N LEU A 13 -22.56 13.94 -40.21
CA LEU A 13 -21.68 12.80 -40.00
C LEU A 13 -20.96 12.99 -38.64
N SER A 14 -21.40 12.30 -37.62
CA SER A 14 -20.71 12.22 -36.35
C SER A 14 -19.56 11.22 -36.45
N ILE A 15 -18.33 11.72 -36.56
CA ILE A 15 -17.11 10.92 -36.45
C ILE A 15 -16.89 10.63 -34.98
N GLY A 16 -17.30 9.45 -34.52
CA GLY A 16 -17.02 8.95 -33.20
C GLY A 16 -15.54 8.57 -33.06
N THR A 17 -14.72 9.40 -32.46
CA THR A 17 -13.36 9.03 -32.03
C THR A 17 -13.45 8.07 -30.86
N ALA A 18 -13.23 6.79 -31.11
CA ALA A 18 -13.03 5.78 -30.07
C ALA A 18 -11.67 6.03 -29.41
N VAL A 19 -11.68 6.67 -28.24
CA VAL A 19 -10.51 6.74 -27.35
C VAL A 19 -10.33 5.35 -26.74
N ALA A 20 -9.40 4.57 -27.28
CA ALA A 20 -8.94 3.34 -26.66
C ALA A 20 -8.19 3.71 -25.36
N ALA A 21 -8.87 3.61 -24.22
CA ALA A 21 -8.24 3.66 -22.92
C ALA A 21 -7.34 2.43 -22.78
N SER A 22 -6.03 2.61 -22.98
CA SER A 22 -5.01 1.64 -22.60
C SER A 22 -5.01 1.60 -21.08
N ALA A 23 -5.77 0.67 -20.49
CA ALA A 23 -5.64 0.30 -19.09
C ALA A 23 -4.22 -0.24 -18.92
N ALA A 24 -3.30 0.58 -18.42
CA ALA A 24 -2.01 0.13 -17.96
C ALA A 24 -2.29 -0.96 -16.91
N CYS A 25 -1.85 -2.20 -17.17
CA CYS A 25 -1.89 -3.31 -16.22
C CYS A 25 -0.91 -3.01 -15.08
N ALA A 26 -1.28 -2.10 -14.16
CA ALA A 26 -0.68 -2.09 -12.86
C ALA A 26 -1.15 -3.37 -12.15
N PRO A 27 -0.25 -4.16 -11.56
CA PRO A 27 -0.66 -5.32 -10.79
C PRO A 27 -1.67 -4.85 -9.72
N PRO A 28 -2.73 -5.62 -9.45
CA PRO A 28 -3.73 -5.21 -8.48
C PRO A 28 -3.04 -5.06 -7.11
N HIS A 29 -3.02 -3.84 -6.59
CA HIS A 29 -2.63 -3.60 -5.21
C HIS A 29 -3.58 -4.39 -4.31
N ARG A 30 -3.07 -5.37 -3.58
CA ARG A 30 -3.89 -6.16 -2.66
C ARG A 30 -4.15 -5.37 -1.40
N ASP A 31 -5.30 -4.74 -1.35
CA ASP A 31 -5.81 -4.14 -0.12
C ASP A 31 -6.51 -5.23 0.72
N VAL A 32 -5.74 -5.85 1.64
CA VAL A 32 -6.22 -6.93 2.51
C VAL A 32 -6.22 -6.43 3.95
N ALA A 33 -7.38 -6.50 4.62
CA ALA A 33 -7.49 -6.14 6.02
C ALA A 33 -6.63 -7.07 6.91
N ALA A 34 -6.14 -6.57 8.05
CA ALA A 34 -5.31 -7.34 8.96
C ALA A 34 -5.95 -8.67 9.39
N ALA A 35 -7.28 -8.70 9.58
CA ALA A 35 -8.05 -9.90 9.93
C ALA A 35 -8.06 -10.98 8.83
N ASP A 36 -7.81 -10.61 7.58
CA ASP A 36 -7.80 -11.53 6.44
C ASP A 36 -6.39 -12.01 6.06
N VAL A 37 -5.34 -11.41 6.62
CA VAL A 37 -3.95 -11.82 6.40
C VAL A 37 -3.69 -13.32 6.66
N PRO A 38 -4.26 -13.95 7.70
CA PRO A 38 -4.08 -15.40 7.93
C PRO A 38 -4.55 -16.28 6.77
N LYS A 39 -5.45 -15.80 5.90
CA LYS A 39 -5.98 -16.52 4.73
C LYS A 39 -5.01 -16.51 3.54
N LEU A 40 -3.97 -15.69 3.56
CA LEU A 40 -2.99 -15.60 2.49
C LEU A 40 -2.10 -16.85 2.48
N THR A 41 -1.88 -17.39 1.29
CA THR A 41 -1.18 -18.67 1.09
C THR A 41 0.16 -18.52 0.39
N SER A 42 0.57 -17.32 0.06
CA SER A 42 1.87 -17.06 -0.58
C SER A 42 2.63 -15.92 0.09
N LEU A 43 3.95 -16.03 0.12
CA LEU A 43 4.82 -14.95 0.60
C LEU A 43 4.72 -13.70 -0.30
N SER A 44 4.55 -13.88 -1.60
CA SER A 44 4.37 -12.77 -2.54
C SER A 44 3.15 -11.92 -2.19
N ASP A 45 2.02 -12.56 -1.88
CA ASP A 45 0.79 -11.86 -1.48
C ASP A 45 0.99 -11.05 -0.19
N LEU A 46 1.75 -11.61 0.78
CA LEU A 46 2.10 -10.88 2.00
C LEU A 46 2.97 -9.66 1.71
N MET A 47 3.95 -9.79 0.82
CA MET A 47 4.81 -8.68 0.41
C MET A 47 4.02 -7.59 -0.31
N ASP A 48 3.05 -7.95 -1.14
CA ASP A 48 2.16 -7.00 -1.82
C ASP A 48 1.29 -6.22 -0.83
N VAL A 49 0.75 -6.89 0.20
CA VAL A 49 0.01 -6.22 1.28
C VAL A 49 0.91 -5.26 2.05
N GLN A 50 2.12 -5.68 2.42
CA GLN A 50 3.08 -4.82 3.13
C GLN A 50 3.46 -3.60 2.30
N ALA A 51 3.79 -3.77 1.02
CA ALA A 51 4.16 -2.67 0.13
C ALA A 51 2.99 -1.68 -0.05
N THR A 52 1.78 -2.19 -0.30
CA THR A 52 0.58 -1.37 -0.50
C THR A 52 0.34 -0.42 0.67
N ILE A 53 0.50 -0.90 1.91
CA ILE A 53 0.18 -0.10 3.09
C ILE A 53 1.37 0.76 3.57
N ALA A 54 2.61 0.24 3.48
CA ALA A 54 3.77 0.88 4.07
C ALA A 54 4.49 1.87 3.15
N ASP A 55 4.58 1.59 1.84
CA ASP A 55 5.35 2.43 0.91
C ASP A 55 4.87 3.90 0.85
N PRO A 56 3.56 4.19 0.85
CA PRO A 56 3.09 5.57 0.93
C PRO A 56 3.54 6.29 2.20
N GLN A 57 3.59 5.56 3.34
CA GLN A 57 3.95 6.13 4.63
C GLN A 57 5.47 6.32 4.79
N PHE A 58 6.29 5.49 4.16
CA PHE A 58 7.74 5.68 4.13
C PHE A 58 8.20 6.98 3.46
N LYS A 59 7.33 7.59 2.66
CA LYS A 59 7.59 8.91 2.04
C LYS A 59 7.43 10.07 3.03
N LYS A 60 6.78 9.82 4.16
CA LYS A 60 6.50 10.83 5.21
C LYS A 60 7.60 10.90 6.28
N VAL A 61 8.58 10.01 6.26
CA VAL A 61 9.70 10.00 7.22
C VAL A 61 10.42 11.34 7.18
N GLY A 62 10.55 12.00 8.33
CA GLY A 62 11.17 13.32 8.47
C GLY A 62 10.20 14.51 8.34
N ASP A 63 8.92 14.26 8.07
CA ASP A 63 7.87 15.29 7.93
C ASP A 63 6.97 15.40 9.19
N GLU A 64 7.45 14.96 10.34
CA GLU A 64 6.67 14.81 11.58
C GLU A 64 5.93 16.09 12.03
N ALA A 65 6.48 17.27 11.71
CA ALA A 65 5.81 18.54 11.99
C ALA A 65 4.54 18.79 11.16
N LYS A 66 4.32 17.98 10.09
CA LYS A 66 3.18 18.10 9.19
C LYS A 66 2.14 17.00 9.39
N TYR A 67 2.37 16.06 10.32
CA TYR A 67 1.45 14.93 10.53
C TYR A 67 0.09 15.40 11.03
N THR A 68 -0.94 14.91 10.37
CA THR A 68 -2.35 15.13 10.67
C THR A 68 -2.96 13.94 11.41
N ASP A 69 -4.17 14.07 11.92
CA ASP A 69 -4.92 12.94 12.50
C ASP A 69 -5.13 11.80 11.49
N ALA A 70 -5.30 12.14 10.21
CA ALA A 70 -5.40 11.14 9.15
C ALA A 70 -4.07 10.37 8.93
N ASP A 71 -2.92 11.03 9.13
CA ASP A 71 -1.62 10.37 9.08
C ASP A 71 -1.45 9.39 10.23
N TYR A 72 -1.82 9.78 11.45
CA TYR A 72 -1.76 8.88 12.60
C TYR A 72 -2.69 7.69 12.44
N ALA A 73 -3.91 7.87 11.93
CA ALA A 73 -4.81 6.77 11.62
C ALA A 73 -4.21 5.81 10.56
N ALA A 74 -3.55 6.35 9.53
CA ALA A 74 -2.85 5.55 8.53
C ALA A 74 -1.67 4.78 9.12
N PHE A 75 -0.93 5.37 10.07
CA PHE A 75 0.17 4.69 10.76
C PHE A 75 -0.32 3.56 11.67
N GLU A 76 -1.46 3.72 12.34
CA GLU A 76 -2.10 2.63 13.09
C GLU A 76 -2.49 1.48 12.16
N GLU A 77 -3.04 1.78 10.99
CA GLU A 77 -3.39 0.75 10.00
C GLU A 77 -2.15 0.03 9.46
N VAL A 78 -1.05 0.75 9.16
CA VAL A 78 0.24 0.14 8.82
C VAL A 78 0.70 -0.80 9.93
N SER A 79 0.68 -0.32 11.19
CA SER A 79 1.06 -1.14 12.34
C SER A 79 0.27 -2.45 12.36
N ASN A 80 -1.06 -2.39 12.34
CA ASN A 80 -1.93 -3.55 12.45
C ASN A 80 -1.67 -4.58 11.32
N ARG A 81 -1.53 -4.13 10.09
CA ARG A 81 -1.28 -5.03 8.96
C ARG A 81 0.13 -5.59 8.97
N ILE A 82 1.13 -4.81 9.33
CA ILE A 82 2.51 -5.31 9.42
C ILE A 82 2.65 -6.30 10.58
N LEU A 83 1.99 -6.09 11.72
CA LEU A 83 1.94 -7.06 12.81
C LEU A 83 1.39 -8.41 12.32
N ALA A 84 0.26 -8.40 11.61
CA ALA A 84 -0.32 -9.63 11.07
C ALA A 84 0.57 -10.29 10.00
N THR A 85 1.09 -9.50 9.05
CA THR A 85 1.89 -10.05 7.94
C THR A 85 3.27 -10.51 8.36
N SER A 86 3.92 -9.89 9.35
CA SER A 86 5.22 -10.34 9.87
C SER A 86 5.13 -11.70 10.56
N LEU A 87 4.08 -11.92 11.36
CA LEU A 87 3.81 -13.22 11.96
C LEU A 87 3.52 -14.29 10.90
N LYS A 88 2.64 -13.97 9.93
CA LYS A 88 2.29 -14.90 8.85
C LYS A 88 3.48 -15.24 7.96
N ALA A 89 4.39 -14.27 7.71
CA ALA A 89 5.58 -14.48 6.91
C ALA A 89 6.51 -15.57 7.48
N LYS A 90 6.58 -15.75 8.80
CA LYS A 90 7.38 -16.80 9.45
C LYS A 90 6.97 -18.20 9.04
N GLU A 91 5.71 -18.44 8.66
CA GLU A 91 5.26 -19.74 8.14
C GLU A 91 5.97 -20.13 6.83
N PHE A 92 6.53 -19.15 6.11
CA PHE A 92 7.26 -19.33 4.85
C PHE A 92 8.78 -19.38 5.03
N SER A 93 9.30 -19.25 6.25
CA SER A 93 10.75 -19.19 6.53
C SER A 93 11.46 -20.51 6.25
N LYS A 94 10.72 -21.64 6.29
CA LYS A 94 11.29 -23.00 6.14
C LYS A 94 12.47 -23.27 7.09
N GLY A 95 12.45 -22.66 8.28
CA GLY A 95 13.51 -22.78 9.28
C GLY A 95 14.71 -21.86 9.07
N ASN A 96 14.61 -20.86 8.22
CA ASN A 96 15.66 -19.85 8.05
C ASN A 96 15.65 -18.87 9.22
N ALA A 97 16.57 -19.05 10.16
CA ALA A 97 16.66 -18.25 11.38
C ALA A 97 16.90 -16.74 11.12
N ASP A 98 17.63 -16.37 10.06
CA ASP A 98 17.84 -14.94 9.71
C ASP A 98 16.55 -14.33 9.17
N PHE A 99 15.78 -15.06 8.37
CA PHE A 99 14.46 -14.62 7.93
C PHE A 99 13.50 -14.43 9.11
N ASP A 100 13.44 -15.41 10.05
CA ASP A 100 12.61 -15.33 11.27
C ASP A 100 12.99 -14.10 12.10
N ARG A 101 14.28 -13.86 12.32
CA ARG A 101 14.80 -12.69 13.03
C ARG A 101 14.35 -11.38 12.38
N LEU A 102 14.35 -11.31 11.05
CA LEU A 102 13.91 -10.12 10.32
C LEU A 102 12.39 -9.92 10.42
N CYS A 103 11.62 -11.00 10.41
CA CYS A 103 10.18 -10.93 10.68
C CYS A 103 9.90 -10.41 12.10
N ASP A 104 10.63 -10.89 13.11
CA ASP A 104 10.50 -10.41 14.48
C ASP A 104 10.92 -8.93 14.61
N ALA A 105 12.02 -8.54 13.99
CA ALA A 105 12.43 -7.14 13.96
C ALA A 105 11.39 -6.24 13.31
N LEU A 106 10.74 -6.69 12.22
CA LEU A 106 9.67 -5.94 11.57
C LEU A 106 8.44 -5.81 12.47
N HIS A 107 8.09 -6.90 13.16
CA HIS A 107 7.01 -6.93 14.16
C HIS A 107 7.22 -5.89 15.26
N ASP A 108 8.39 -5.88 15.90
CA ASP A 108 8.74 -4.92 16.96
C ASP A 108 8.66 -3.46 16.49
N ARG A 109 9.03 -3.19 15.21
CA ARG A 109 8.93 -1.83 14.66
C ARG A 109 7.49 -1.44 14.40
N ALA A 110 6.64 -2.39 14.02
CA ALA A 110 5.21 -2.16 13.83
C ALA A 110 4.52 -1.85 15.17
N GLU A 111 4.85 -2.57 16.25
CA GLU A 111 4.35 -2.24 17.60
C GLU A 111 4.71 -0.82 18.01
N LYS A 112 5.97 -0.41 17.81
CA LYS A 112 6.45 0.95 18.13
C LYS A 112 5.71 2.00 17.29
N LEU A 113 5.47 1.73 16.01
CA LEU A 113 4.70 2.63 15.15
C LEU A 113 3.27 2.80 15.67
N GLY A 114 2.59 1.72 16.02
CA GLY A 114 1.22 1.76 16.54
C GLY A 114 1.13 2.50 17.86
N ALA A 115 2.09 2.28 18.78
CA ALA A 115 2.14 3.00 20.04
C ALA A 115 2.38 4.52 19.84
N ALA A 116 3.30 4.88 18.94
CA ALA A 116 3.60 6.28 18.62
C ALA A 116 2.40 6.96 17.93
N ALA A 117 1.71 6.27 17.04
CA ALA A 117 0.54 6.77 16.34
C ALA A 117 -0.62 7.06 17.30
N LYS A 118 -0.95 6.12 18.19
CA LYS A 118 -1.98 6.30 19.23
C LYS A 118 -1.69 7.47 20.16
N ALA A 119 -0.41 7.67 20.50
CA ALA A 119 0.05 8.79 21.32
C ALA A 119 0.19 10.12 20.56
N LYS A 120 -0.06 10.13 19.24
CA LYS A 120 0.21 11.24 18.30
C LYS A 120 1.65 11.78 18.46
N ASN A 121 2.59 10.89 18.73
CA ASN A 121 4.00 11.19 18.84
C ASN A 121 4.64 11.18 17.44
N GLY A 122 4.71 12.35 16.78
CA GLY A 122 5.23 12.48 15.42
C GLY A 122 6.65 11.97 15.26
N LYS A 123 7.56 12.35 16.19
CA LYS A 123 8.95 11.89 16.15
C LYS A 123 9.04 10.38 16.31
N GLY A 124 8.34 9.80 17.26
CA GLY A 124 8.31 8.35 17.48
C GLY A 124 7.77 7.58 16.27
N ALA A 125 6.73 8.12 15.62
CA ALA A 125 6.18 7.52 14.39
C ALA A 125 7.17 7.59 13.20
N SER A 126 7.81 8.75 13.00
CA SER A 126 8.84 8.93 11.96
C SER A 126 10.02 7.98 12.16
N ASP A 127 10.54 7.89 13.38
CA ASP A 127 11.65 6.99 13.73
C ASP A 127 11.26 5.52 13.48
N ALA A 128 10.06 5.10 13.92
CA ALA A 128 9.57 3.74 13.73
C ALA A 128 9.41 3.39 12.23
N LEU A 129 8.87 4.30 11.42
CA LEU A 129 8.77 4.13 9.96
C LEU A 129 10.15 4.01 9.31
N ALA A 130 11.11 4.84 9.73
CA ALA A 130 12.48 4.80 9.19
C ALA A 130 13.17 3.46 9.50
N GLU A 131 13.04 2.96 10.73
CA GLU A 131 13.60 1.68 11.14
C GLU A 131 12.90 0.50 10.43
N MET A 132 11.57 0.54 10.30
CA MET A 132 10.79 -0.43 9.54
C MET A 132 11.28 -0.54 8.09
N LYS A 133 11.49 0.60 7.43
CA LYS A 133 12.04 0.66 6.05
C LYS A 133 13.44 0.04 5.95
N LYS A 134 14.30 0.19 6.99
CA LYS A 134 15.62 -0.47 7.03
C LYS A 134 15.48 -1.98 7.10
N VAL A 135 14.61 -2.51 7.98
CA VAL A 135 14.35 -3.95 8.08
C VAL A 135 13.86 -4.53 6.75
N CYS A 136 12.89 -3.86 6.08
CA CYS A 136 12.42 -4.28 4.77
C CYS A 136 13.55 -4.36 3.74
N LYS A 137 14.43 -3.35 3.69
CA LYS A 137 15.58 -3.34 2.78
C LYS A 137 16.58 -4.45 3.11
N GLU A 138 16.87 -4.69 4.38
CA GLU A 138 17.78 -5.76 4.81
C GLU A 138 17.21 -7.12 4.40
N CYS A 139 15.93 -7.38 4.67
CA CYS A 139 15.27 -8.63 4.29
C CYS A 139 15.35 -8.85 2.77
N HIS A 140 14.97 -7.86 1.98
CA HIS A 140 14.98 -7.96 0.52
C HIS A 140 16.38 -8.11 -0.07
N SER A 141 17.42 -7.61 0.59
CA SER A 141 18.80 -7.80 0.12
C SER A 141 19.34 -9.22 0.28
N LYS A 142 18.73 -10.01 1.19
CA LYS A 142 19.18 -11.35 1.55
C LYS A 142 18.26 -12.47 1.05
N HIS A 143 16.96 -12.18 0.91
CA HIS A 143 15.92 -13.20 0.73
C HIS A 143 15.02 -12.95 -0.50
N ARG A 144 15.42 -12.07 -1.41
CA ARG A 144 14.68 -11.77 -2.64
C ARG A 144 15.26 -12.46 -3.88
#